data_8b2aa6dfe3b87d7c595f2d8dd142ec99
#
_entry.id   8b2aa6dfe3b87d7c595f2d8dd142ec99
#
_cell.length_a   1.000
_cell.length_b   1.000
_cell.length_c   1.000
_cell.angle_alpha   90.00
_cell.angle_beta   90.00
_cell.angle_gamma   90.00
#
_symmetry.space_group_name_H-M   'P 1'
#
loop_
_entity.id
_entity.type
_entity.pdbx_description
1 polymer ?
#
loop_
_entity_poly.entity_id
_entity_poly.type
_entity_poly.pdbx_seq_one_letter_code
_entity_poly.pdbx_strand_id
1 'polypeptide(L)'
;GMYLEADNIGLSLRNYEDYLLIGGGGHRSGKEKSNWDLLRDIAKEYFPEAKERYFWATQDCMSLDKRPYIGPYSKNTPDLFVATGFGKWGMTGSMLAAMILSDLVQKKNNEYSTVFSPSRNMLKPQLISNLGHALVGIGRIGGKRCSHMGCVLQWNKEEQTWECPCHGSRFSADGKVLDNPA
;
A
#
# COMPACT_ATOMS: atom_id res chain seq x y z
N GLY A 1 2.45 8.58 -23.94
CA GLY A 1 1.95 7.22 -23.75
C GLY A 1 1.99 6.81 -22.29
N MET A 2 1.35 5.70 -21.98
CA MET A 2 1.39 5.07 -20.66
C MET A 2 1.64 3.58 -20.88
N TYR A 3 2.61 3.02 -20.18
CA TYR A 3 3.01 1.62 -20.26
C TYR A 3 3.06 1.04 -18.86
N LEU A 4 2.60 -0.19 -18.71
CA LEU A 4 2.65 -0.94 -17.47
C LEU A 4 3.14 -2.36 -17.79
N GLU A 5 4.23 -2.75 -17.13
CA GLU A 5 4.71 -4.12 -17.16
C GLU A 5 3.83 -4.99 -16.27
N ALA A 6 3.46 -6.16 -16.76
CA ALA A 6 2.65 -7.12 -16.01
C ALA A 6 3.47 -8.05 -15.10
N ASP A 7 4.79 -8.00 -15.20
CA ASP A 7 5.72 -8.90 -14.53
C ASP A 7 6.21 -8.38 -13.15
N ASN A 8 7.20 -9.05 -12.58
CA ASN A 8 7.59 -8.99 -11.17
C ASN A 8 8.00 -7.62 -10.63
N ILE A 9 8.53 -6.71 -11.46
CA ILE A 9 8.99 -5.38 -11.01
C ILE A 9 7.83 -4.39 -10.97
N GLY A 10 6.78 -4.63 -11.79
CA GLY A 10 5.65 -3.74 -11.95
C GLY A 10 6.08 -2.38 -12.50
N LEU A 11 7.02 -2.39 -13.47
CA LEU A 11 7.53 -1.17 -14.09
C LEU A 11 6.39 -0.43 -14.78
N SER A 12 6.32 0.86 -14.54
CA SER A 12 5.38 1.76 -15.21
C SER A 12 6.11 2.97 -15.78
N LEU A 13 5.73 3.34 -16.99
CA LEU A 13 6.30 4.48 -17.69
C LEU A 13 5.16 5.38 -18.15
N ARG A 14 5.26 6.68 -17.90
CA ARG A 14 4.27 7.67 -18.32
C ARG A 14 4.93 9.00 -18.63
N ASN A 15 4.54 9.62 -19.74
CA ASN A 15 4.90 11.00 -20.01
C ASN A 15 3.98 11.97 -19.23
N TYR A 16 4.59 13.02 -18.71
CA TYR A 16 3.90 14.18 -18.17
C TYR A 16 4.68 15.43 -18.58
N GLU A 17 4.10 16.22 -19.49
CA GLU A 17 4.79 17.34 -20.13
C GLU A 17 6.14 16.90 -20.69
N ASP A 18 7.23 17.57 -20.33
CA ASP A 18 8.61 17.23 -20.72
C ASP A 18 9.30 16.20 -19.81
N TYR A 19 8.55 15.62 -18.87
CA TYR A 19 9.06 14.63 -17.94
C TYR A 19 8.65 13.21 -18.31
N LEU A 20 9.53 12.28 -18.01
CA LEU A 20 9.23 10.86 -17.96
C LEU A 20 9.09 10.43 -16.50
N LEU A 21 7.93 9.89 -16.14
CA LEU A 21 7.70 9.27 -14.85
C LEU A 21 8.00 7.77 -14.96
N ILE A 22 8.92 7.29 -14.14
CA ILE A 22 9.28 5.88 -14.03
C ILE A 22 8.86 5.40 -12.65
N GLY A 23 7.97 4.43 -12.59
CA GLY A 23 7.51 3.84 -11.34
C GLY A 23 7.73 2.34 -11.32
N GLY A 24 7.85 1.76 -10.14
CA GLY A 24 8.04 0.31 -9.97
C GLY A 24 8.75 -0.03 -8.67
N GLY A 25 9.26 -1.25 -8.57
CA GLY A 25 10.07 -1.70 -7.45
C GLY A 25 9.32 -1.72 -6.11
N GLY A 26 7.99 -1.90 -6.12
CA GLY A 26 7.19 -1.92 -4.91
C GLY A 26 7.64 -3.02 -3.94
N HIS A 27 7.78 -2.68 -2.66
CA HIS A 27 8.22 -3.58 -1.60
C HIS A 27 7.42 -3.34 -0.31
N ARG A 28 7.55 -4.24 0.64
CA ARG A 28 6.86 -4.09 1.93
C ARG A 28 7.61 -3.11 2.81
N SER A 29 6.92 -2.06 3.31
CA SER A 29 7.49 -1.06 4.21
C SER A 29 8.17 -1.70 5.42
N GLY A 30 9.36 -1.23 5.76
CA GLY A 30 10.14 -1.64 6.91
C GLY A 30 10.68 -3.08 6.87
N LYS A 31 10.66 -3.78 5.73
CA LYS A 31 11.20 -5.13 5.59
C LYS A 31 12.30 -5.26 4.55
N GLU A 32 12.19 -4.57 3.47
CA GLU A 32 13.11 -4.66 2.34
C GLU A 32 13.77 -3.30 2.14
N LYS A 33 14.93 -3.32 1.51
CA LYS A 33 15.56 -2.07 1.07
C LYS A 33 14.72 -1.47 -0.05
N SER A 34 14.71 -0.16 -0.14
CA SER A 34 14.12 0.56 -1.27
C SER A 34 14.81 0.13 -2.58
N ASN A 35 14.02 0.13 -3.66
CA ASN A 35 14.50 -0.30 -4.99
C ASN A 35 14.82 0.90 -5.91
N TRP A 36 15.30 2.01 -5.33
CA TRP A 36 15.66 3.21 -6.09
C TRP A 36 16.77 2.97 -7.09
N ASP A 37 17.80 2.22 -6.70
CA ASP A 37 18.93 1.91 -7.58
C ASP A 37 18.46 1.12 -8.80
N LEU A 38 17.54 0.17 -8.63
CA LEU A 38 16.94 -0.56 -9.75
C LEU A 38 16.27 0.38 -10.76
N LEU A 39 15.47 1.33 -10.29
CA LEU A 39 14.78 2.28 -11.16
C LEU A 39 15.75 3.24 -11.84
N ARG A 40 16.81 3.65 -11.14
CA ARG A 40 17.88 4.48 -11.69
C ARG A 40 18.69 3.74 -12.75
N ASP A 41 18.98 2.47 -12.56
CA ASP A 41 19.70 1.66 -13.52
C ASP A 41 18.87 1.43 -14.78
N ILE A 42 17.58 1.16 -14.66
CA ILE A 42 16.64 1.10 -15.79
C ILE A 42 16.60 2.45 -16.52
N ALA A 43 16.53 3.56 -15.79
CA ALA A 43 16.53 4.89 -16.39
C ALA A 43 17.80 5.16 -17.17
N LYS A 44 18.98 4.78 -16.67
CA LYS A 44 20.26 4.94 -17.35
C LYS A 44 20.37 4.07 -18.60
N GLU A 45 19.87 2.84 -18.54
CA GLU A 45 19.91 1.91 -19.65
C GLU A 45 19.06 2.37 -20.83
N TYR A 46 17.81 2.75 -20.56
CA TYR A 46 16.85 3.06 -21.62
C TYR A 46 16.74 4.56 -21.95
N PHE A 47 17.18 5.43 -21.07
CA PHE A 47 17.10 6.89 -21.20
C PHE A 47 18.40 7.56 -20.73
N PRO A 48 19.56 7.29 -21.36
CA PRO A 48 20.88 7.70 -20.86
C PRO A 48 21.05 9.22 -20.76
N GLU A 49 20.33 10.00 -21.55
CA GLU A 49 20.37 11.47 -21.55
C GLU A 49 19.42 12.09 -20.48
N ALA A 50 18.54 11.28 -19.87
CA ALA A 50 17.62 11.77 -18.87
C ALA A 50 18.34 12.09 -17.54
N LYS A 51 17.87 13.13 -16.87
CA LYS A 51 18.40 13.54 -15.55
C LYS A 51 17.28 13.43 -14.52
N GLU A 52 17.53 12.73 -13.41
CA GLU A 52 16.62 12.67 -12.29
C GLU A 52 16.35 14.10 -11.76
N ARG A 53 15.10 14.46 -11.67
CA ARG A 53 14.63 15.76 -11.15
C ARG A 53 13.93 15.62 -9.82
N TYR A 54 13.10 14.60 -9.69
CA TYR A 54 12.29 14.32 -8.52
C TYR A 54 12.23 12.82 -8.29
N PHE A 55 12.10 12.43 -7.03
CA PHE A 55 11.77 11.07 -6.64
C PHE A 55 10.88 11.11 -5.41
N TRP A 56 10.00 10.14 -5.28
CA TRP A 56 9.11 9.99 -4.13
C TRP A 56 8.62 8.54 -4.02
N ALA A 57 8.27 8.13 -2.81
CA ALA A 57 7.59 6.88 -2.56
C ALA A 57 6.14 7.12 -2.15
N THR A 58 5.28 6.19 -2.51
CA THR A 58 3.89 6.15 -2.05
C THR A 58 3.61 4.83 -1.37
N GLN A 59 2.66 4.83 -0.42
CA GLN A 59 2.22 3.62 0.25
C GLN A 59 0.83 3.22 -0.21
N ASP A 60 0.64 1.91 -0.41
CA ASP A 60 -0.62 1.32 -0.79
C ASP A 60 -1.15 0.41 0.33
N CYS A 61 -2.43 0.57 0.69
CA CYS A 61 -3.10 -0.35 1.60
C CYS A 61 -3.47 -1.63 0.87
N MET A 62 -2.76 -2.72 1.19
CA MET A 62 -3.00 -4.04 0.63
C MET A 62 -3.85 -4.89 1.56
N SER A 63 -5.01 -5.35 1.11
CA SER A 63 -5.79 -6.34 1.83
C SER A 63 -5.11 -7.72 1.82
N LEU A 64 -5.46 -8.60 2.76
CA LEU A 64 -4.85 -9.94 2.88
C LEU A 64 -5.09 -10.84 1.66
N ASP A 65 -6.19 -10.63 0.95
CA ASP A 65 -6.56 -11.41 -0.24
C ASP A 65 -6.44 -10.61 -1.53
N LYS A 66 -5.80 -9.43 -1.46
CA LYS A 66 -5.58 -8.51 -2.58
C LYS A 66 -6.86 -7.98 -3.24
N ARG A 67 -8.01 -8.11 -2.58
CA ARG A 67 -9.29 -7.55 -3.02
C ARG A 67 -9.70 -6.41 -2.10
N PRO A 68 -10.22 -5.27 -2.62
CA PRO A 68 -10.70 -4.18 -1.77
C PRO A 68 -11.81 -4.65 -0.80
N TYR A 69 -12.02 -3.87 0.25
CA TYR A 69 -13.17 -3.98 1.12
C TYR A 69 -14.16 -2.90 0.72
N ILE A 70 -15.36 -3.29 0.28
CA ILE A 70 -16.41 -2.36 -0.16
C ILE A 70 -17.75 -2.87 0.36
N GLY A 71 -18.45 -2.05 1.16
CA GLY A 71 -19.77 -2.40 1.69
C GLY A 71 -19.97 -1.98 3.14
N PRO A 72 -20.98 -2.52 3.83
CA PRO A 72 -21.22 -2.25 5.24
C PRO A 72 -20.02 -2.64 6.09
N TYR A 73 -19.60 -1.76 6.99
CA TYR A 73 -18.44 -1.97 7.86
C TYR A 73 -18.54 -3.26 8.68
N SER A 74 -19.71 -3.51 9.23
CA SER A 74 -20.02 -4.76 9.94
C SER A 74 -21.51 -5.10 9.83
N LYS A 75 -21.86 -6.32 10.23
CA LYS A 75 -23.26 -6.74 10.31
C LYS A 75 -24.09 -5.93 11.31
N ASN A 76 -23.43 -5.35 12.32
CA ASN A 76 -24.09 -4.54 13.37
C ASN A 76 -24.17 -3.05 13.00
N THR A 77 -23.56 -2.63 11.89
CA THR A 77 -23.54 -1.26 11.41
C THR A 77 -23.94 -1.20 9.93
N PRO A 78 -25.18 -1.56 9.57
CA PRO A 78 -25.59 -1.73 8.17
C PRO A 78 -25.56 -0.43 7.36
N ASP A 79 -25.67 0.72 8.00
CA ASP A 79 -25.69 2.04 7.37
C ASP A 79 -24.33 2.75 7.42
N LEU A 80 -23.31 2.10 8.01
CA LEU A 80 -21.93 2.57 7.99
C LEU A 80 -21.17 1.82 6.90
N PHE A 81 -20.81 2.54 5.83
CA PHE A 81 -20.11 1.95 4.68
C PHE A 81 -18.61 2.24 4.70
N VAL A 82 -17.84 1.32 4.15
CA VAL A 82 -16.40 1.44 3.97
C VAL A 82 -16.00 1.07 2.55
N ALA A 83 -15.00 1.76 2.02
CA ALA A 83 -14.31 1.41 0.78
C ALA A 83 -12.81 1.65 0.99
N THR A 84 -12.01 0.57 1.02
CA THR A 84 -10.57 0.63 1.33
C THR A 84 -9.81 -0.59 0.80
N GLY A 85 -8.47 -0.55 0.89
CA GLY A 85 -7.62 -1.66 0.47
C GLY A 85 -7.52 -1.81 -1.03
N PHE A 86 -7.54 -0.69 -1.76
CA PHE A 86 -7.50 -0.69 -3.24
C PHE A 86 -6.15 -1.12 -3.82
N GLY A 87 -5.12 -1.29 -2.99
CA GLY A 87 -3.77 -1.56 -3.46
C GLY A 87 -3.30 -0.43 -4.39
N LYS A 88 -2.75 -0.78 -5.53
CA LYS A 88 -2.31 0.21 -6.54
C LYS A 88 -3.43 0.63 -7.52
N TRP A 89 -4.67 0.18 -7.30
CA TRP A 89 -5.80 0.33 -8.22
C TRP A 89 -6.87 1.30 -7.72
N GLY A 90 -6.44 2.41 -7.10
CA GLY A 90 -7.34 3.39 -6.50
C GLY A 90 -8.39 3.93 -7.47
N MET A 91 -8.01 4.31 -8.70
CA MET A 91 -8.94 4.85 -9.71
C MET A 91 -9.99 3.81 -10.12
N THR A 92 -9.58 2.61 -10.49
CA THR A 92 -10.51 1.52 -10.86
C THR A 92 -11.32 1.06 -9.65
N GLY A 93 -10.67 0.93 -8.49
CA GLY A 93 -11.33 0.53 -7.25
C GLY A 93 -12.38 1.51 -6.77
N SER A 94 -12.17 2.81 -6.95
CA SER A 94 -13.17 3.83 -6.58
C SER A 94 -14.42 3.79 -7.48
N MET A 95 -14.26 3.51 -8.77
CA MET A 95 -15.42 3.30 -9.67
C MET A 95 -16.23 2.08 -9.24
N LEU A 96 -15.57 0.95 -8.96
CA LEU A 96 -16.23 -0.23 -8.44
C LEU A 96 -16.94 0.05 -7.10
N ALA A 97 -16.29 0.80 -6.21
CA ALA A 97 -16.88 1.19 -4.93
C ALA A 97 -18.12 2.06 -5.13
N ALA A 98 -18.07 3.02 -6.05
CA ALA A 98 -19.21 3.87 -6.36
C ALA A 98 -20.42 3.05 -6.85
N MET A 99 -20.21 2.08 -7.73
CA MET A 99 -21.27 1.18 -8.21
C MET A 99 -21.88 0.36 -7.07
N ILE A 100 -21.05 -0.32 -6.28
CA ILE A 100 -21.53 -1.18 -5.17
C ILE A 100 -22.23 -0.34 -4.11
N LEU A 101 -21.61 0.74 -3.64
CA LEU A 101 -22.16 1.55 -2.56
C LEU A 101 -23.43 2.29 -2.98
N SER A 102 -23.52 2.78 -4.22
CA SER A 102 -24.74 3.39 -4.75
C SER A 102 -25.93 2.43 -4.71
N ASP A 103 -25.73 1.18 -5.10
CA ASP A 103 -26.78 0.17 -5.03
C ASP A 103 -27.17 -0.16 -3.59
N LEU A 104 -26.17 -0.36 -2.72
CA LEU A 104 -26.41 -0.68 -1.31
C LEU A 104 -27.17 0.42 -0.56
N VAL A 105 -26.82 1.69 -0.78
CA VAL A 105 -27.52 2.84 -0.19
C VAL A 105 -28.97 2.90 -0.66
N GLN A 106 -29.23 2.54 -1.92
CA GLN A 106 -30.58 2.44 -2.48
C GLN A 106 -31.30 1.13 -2.12
N LYS A 107 -30.68 0.27 -1.30
CA LYS A 107 -31.19 -1.07 -0.92
C LYS A 107 -31.45 -1.98 -2.12
N LYS A 108 -30.68 -1.78 -3.20
CA LYS A 108 -30.66 -2.63 -4.39
C LYS A 108 -29.67 -3.76 -4.21
N ASN A 109 -29.94 -4.88 -4.83
CA ASN A 109 -28.99 -5.98 -4.87
C ASN A 109 -27.87 -5.67 -5.88
N ASN A 110 -26.61 -5.96 -5.49
CA ASN A 110 -25.45 -5.82 -6.34
C ASN A 110 -24.66 -7.14 -6.35
N GLU A 111 -24.43 -7.68 -7.53
CA GLU A 111 -23.78 -9.01 -7.72
C GLU A 111 -22.35 -9.07 -7.15
N TYR A 112 -21.63 -7.95 -7.10
CA TYR A 112 -20.26 -7.88 -6.59
C TYR A 112 -20.19 -7.67 -5.08
N SER A 113 -21.28 -7.30 -4.43
CA SER A 113 -21.28 -6.92 -3.01
C SER A 113 -20.75 -8.02 -2.09
N THR A 114 -21.01 -9.29 -2.39
CA THR A 114 -20.51 -10.43 -1.61
C THR A 114 -19.02 -10.64 -1.77
N VAL A 115 -18.47 -10.46 -2.97
CA VAL A 115 -17.05 -10.64 -3.30
C VAL A 115 -16.18 -9.62 -2.57
N PHE A 116 -16.66 -8.38 -2.47
CA PHE A 116 -15.93 -7.26 -1.86
C PHE A 116 -16.35 -6.95 -0.43
N SER A 117 -17.29 -7.72 0.14
CA SER A 117 -17.80 -7.51 1.48
C SER A 117 -16.70 -7.41 2.54
N PRO A 118 -16.72 -6.39 3.42
CA PRO A 118 -15.83 -6.32 4.59
C PRO A 118 -15.98 -7.51 5.54
N SER A 119 -17.16 -8.13 5.58
CA SER A 119 -17.48 -9.30 6.43
C SER A 119 -17.11 -10.65 5.80
N ARG A 120 -16.44 -10.67 4.64
CA ARG A 120 -16.00 -11.92 4.02
C ARG A 120 -14.97 -12.66 4.86
N ASN A 121 -14.92 -13.98 4.74
CA ASN A 121 -13.96 -14.79 5.50
C ASN A 121 -12.52 -14.48 5.11
N MET A 122 -11.71 -14.10 6.09
CA MET A 122 -10.32 -13.69 5.94
C MET A 122 -9.30 -14.67 6.55
N LEU A 123 -9.73 -15.88 6.87
CA LEU A 123 -8.82 -16.93 7.37
C LEU A 123 -7.89 -17.37 6.22
N LYS A 124 -6.76 -16.71 6.09
CA LYS A 124 -5.72 -16.98 5.10
C LYS A 124 -4.39 -17.26 5.81
N PRO A 125 -3.52 -18.11 5.26
CA PRO A 125 -2.17 -18.34 5.80
C PRO A 125 -1.38 -17.04 6.00
N GLN A 126 -1.62 -16.05 5.14
CA GLN A 126 -1.02 -14.72 5.24
C GLN A 126 -1.37 -13.98 6.55
N LEU A 127 -2.56 -14.20 7.10
CA LEU A 127 -2.93 -13.63 8.40
C LEU A 127 -2.03 -14.16 9.52
N ILE A 128 -1.78 -15.47 9.54
CA ILE A 128 -0.91 -16.13 10.51
C ILE A 128 0.53 -15.61 10.36
N SER A 129 1.02 -15.51 9.12
CA SER A 129 2.34 -14.93 8.83
C SER A 129 2.46 -13.48 9.31
N ASN A 130 1.46 -12.65 9.05
CA ASN A 130 1.46 -11.25 9.48
C ASN A 130 1.43 -11.12 11.01
N LEU A 131 0.64 -11.95 11.68
CA LEU A 131 0.59 -11.99 13.15
C LEU A 131 1.94 -12.41 13.74
N GLY A 132 2.58 -13.45 13.17
CA GLY A 132 3.93 -13.87 13.57
C GLY A 132 4.96 -12.75 13.41
N HIS A 133 4.92 -12.00 12.31
CA HIS A 133 5.80 -10.86 12.09
C HIS A 133 5.54 -9.71 13.08
N ALA A 134 4.28 -9.45 13.42
CA ALA A 134 3.94 -8.44 14.42
C ALA A 134 4.49 -8.83 15.80
N LEU A 135 4.31 -10.08 16.24
CA LEU A 135 4.84 -10.60 17.51
C LEU A 135 6.36 -10.50 17.58
N VAL A 136 7.07 -10.87 16.51
CA VAL A 136 8.53 -10.73 16.42
C VAL A 136 8.93 -9.25 16.47
N GLY A 137 8.20 -8.37 15.77
CA GLY A 137 8.46 -6.93 15.78
C GLY A 137 8.30 -6.29 17.17
N ILE A 138 7.28 -6.70 17.92
CA ILE A 138 7.04 -6.25 19.30
C ILE A 138 8.08 -6.80 20.26
N GLY A 139 8.44 -8.08 20.12
CA GLY A 139 9.38 -8.77 21.01
C GLY A 139 10.86 -8.37 20.86
N ARG A 140 11.24 -7.65 19.82
CA ARG A 140 12.62 -7.15 19.64
C ARG A 140 12.99 -6.17 20.75
N ILE A 141 14.20 -6.32 21.30
CA ILE A 141 14.73 -5.42 22.34
C ILE A 141 15.55 -4.32 21.69
N GLY A 142 15.36 -3.07 22.15
CA GLY A 142 16.07 -1.89 21.66
C GLY A 142 15.45 -1.22 20.42
N GLY A 143 15.98 -0.06 20.04
CA GLY A 143 15.53 0.73 18.89
C GLY A 143 14.31 1.63 19.14
N LYS A 144 14.04 2.51 18.16
CA LYS A 144 12.83 3.36 18.16
C LYS A 144 11.58 2.49 17.95
N ARG A 145 10.49 2.87 18.59
CA ARG A 145 9.24 2.09 18.57
C ARG A 145 8.10 2.86 17.93
N CYS A 146 7.29 2.11 17.18
CA CYS A 146 6.06 2.62 16.58
C CYS A 146 5.04 2.96 17.67
N SER A 147 4.43 4.14 17.59
CA SER A 147 3.40 4.62 18.53
C SER A 147 2.12 3.80 18.47
N HIS A 148 1.86 3.09 17.35
CA HIS A 148 0.65 2.28 17.17
C HIS A 148 0.63 1.04 18.12
N MET A 149 1.59 0.12 17.99
CA MET A 149 1.64 -1.14 18.75
C MET A 149 3.04 -1.50 19.27
N GLY A 150 3.95 -0.54 19.35
CA GLY A 150 5.28 -0.76 19.94
C GLY A 150 6.24 -1.61 19.12
N CYS A 151 5.95 -1.92 17.84
CA CYS A 151 6.89 -2.62 16.96
C CYS A 151 8.19 -1.80 16.80
N VAL A 152 9.34 -2.47 16.78
CA VAL A 152 10.63 -1.82 16.51
C VAL A 152 10.68 -1.31 15.07
N LEU A 153 11.00 -0.03 14.92
CA LEU A 153 11.11 0.64 13.62
C LEU A 153 12.41 0.27 12.91
N GLN A 154 12.37 0.28 11.60
CA GLN A 154 13.52 0.11 10.72
C GLN A 154 13.86 1.45 10.06
N TRP A 155 15.15 1.77 9.96
CA TRP A 155 15.60 2.98 9.29
C TRP A 155 15.73 2.73 7.78
N ASN A 156 15.00 3.49 6.99
CA ASN A 156 15.18 3.56 5.55
C ASN A 156 16.20 4.68 5.25
N LYS A 157 17.40 4.26 4.87
CA LYS A 157 18.51 5.18 4.64
C LYS A 157 18.30 6.08 3.41
N GLU A 158 17.63 5.59 2.38
CA GLU A 158 17.43 6.32 1.13
C GLU A 158 16.34 7.39 1.27
N GLU A 159 15.25 7.05 1.96
CA GLU A 159 14.15 7.97 2.17
C GLU A 159 14.29 8.78 3.47
N GLN A 160 15.33 8.51 4.28
CA GLN A 160 15.58 9.17 5.56
C GLN A 160 14.38 9.10 6.51
N THR A 161 13.72 7.93 6.56
CA THR A 161 12.51 7.67 7.36
C THR A 161 12.67 6.46 8.26
N TRP A 162 11.95 6.47 9.39
CA TRP A 162 11.74 5.30 10.21
C TRP A 162 10.47 4.58 9.76
N GLU A 163 10.53 3.29 9.51
CA GLU A 163 9.43 2.49 8.97
C GLU A 163 9.05 1.35 9.91
N CYS A 164 7.74 1.14 10.07
CA CYS A 164 7.20 0.06 10.85
C CYS A 164 6.96 -1.19 9.99
N PRO A 165 7.66 -2.32 10.23
CA PRO A 165 7.48 -3.53 9.44
C PRO A 165 6.16 -4.25 9.71
N CYS A 166 5.43 -3.84 10.76
CA CYS A 166 4.16 -4.47 11.14
C CYS A 166 3.01 -3.99 10.24
N HIS A 167 2.78 -2.67 10.21
CA HIS A 167 1.63 -2.07 9.50
C HIS A 167 2.01 -0.91 8.58
N GLY A 168 3.32 -0.63 8.41
CA GLY A 168 3.78 0.34 7.42
C GLY A 168 3.79 1.81 7.87
N SER A 169 3.53 2.12 9.15
CA SER A 169 3.66 3.50 9.62
C SER A 169 5.05 4.06 9.34
N ARG A 170 5.12 5.30 8.88
CA ARG A 170 6.37 6.00 8.58
C ARG A 170 6.51 7.25 9.42
N PHE A 171 7.74 7.51 9.82
CA PHE A 171 8.11 8.65 10.65
C PHE A 171 9.35 9.33 10.06
N SER A 172 9.42 10.63 10.19
CA SER A 172 10.61 11.41 9.87
C SER A 172 11.79 11.05 10.78
N ALA A 173 12.97 11.56 10.45
CA ALA A 173 14.18 11.35 11.27
C ALA A 173 14.00 11.82 12.72
N ASP A 174 13.25 12.92 12.93
CA ASP A 174 12.89 13.50 14.23
C ASP A 174 11.69 12.84 14.92
N GLY A 175 11.04 11.87 14.25
CA GLY A 175 9.97 11.05 14.83
C GLY A 175 8.55 11.56 14.60
N LYS A 176 8.34 12.54 13.72
CA LYS A 176 6.99 12.96 13.31
C LYS A 176 6.37 11.89 12.41
N VAL A 177 5.09 11.63 12.62
CA VAL A 177 4.32 10.74 11.74
C VAL A 177 4.23 11.35 10.34
N LEU A 178 4.63 10.58 9.34
CA LEU A 178 4.50 10.91 7.92
C LEU A 178 3.33 10.16 7.30
N ASP A 179 3.23 8.86 7.60
CA ASP A 179 2.18 7.99 7.11
C ASP A 179 1.65 7.09 8.25
N ASN A 180 0.33 6.93 8.27
CA ASN A 180 -0.40 6.09 9.22
C ASN A 180 -0.25 4.57 8.90
N PRO A 181 -0.60 3.67 9.84
CA PRO A 181 -1.61 3.80 10.91
C PRO A 181 -1.08 4.17 12.32
N ALA A 182 0.04 4.83 12.47
CA ALA A 182 0.54 5.22 13.79
C ALA A 182 -0.25 6.36 14.42
#